data_5edbc7b823e8dea2babb03bd177a852d
#
_entry.id   5edbc7b823e8dea2babb03bd177a852d
#
_cell.length_a   1.000
_cell.length_b   1.000
_cell.length_c   1.000
_cell.angle_alpha   90.00
_cell.angle_beta   90.00
_cell.angle_gamma   90.00
#
_symmetry.space_group_name_H-M   'P 1'
#
loop_
_entity.id
_entity.type
_entity.pdbx_description
1 polymer ?
#
loop_
_entity_poly.entity_id
_entity_poly.type
_entity_poly.pdbx_seq_one_letter_code
_entity_poly.pdbx_strand_id
1 'polypeptide(L)'
;MKKISVLLAMGLLLGLLPGCVGGNESPAITTPEDTTSETTTPAPTTPEVPKNFHLEIGEPTVVTQGAVGDNAWGHYQFPGLAYTLDGNIVANWSYSSDTIDDYVGTVRKKVSADGGKTWSSNESLCTVPDKFQMSNGKYFAGFKSANAHIATWQNAYEPAFTWNNNGAYKLFFAEDMPKNEDTTVWGCEYDPVTDTTEEFECTINWPYAPIVEFPGGNLYPMTQMFALSQDSILIIDGVMYMAMYFYGFNSYATERKDAVSDFCQLYSTYVFSSEDNGRTWNFLSQLLPLKSLDVVEGLCEPCLNIMPDGSIMILMRSGSNSPCYWSNSTDKCKTWRSVKKFDNIGVLPQMVTLDCGVSIATYGRPYMRIRATAAPSGKTWQPAQTFDLASGENNSSCYYTDLLALDDTHALWIYSDFKYPNADGVPVKSIITRVITVVFDE
;
A
#
# COMPACT_ATOMS: atom_id res chain seq x y z
N MET A 1 30.04 13.97 4.03
CA MET A 1 28.60 14.31 4.15
C MET A 1 27.87 13.36 3.21
N LYS A 2 27.26 12.29 3.75
CA LYS A 2 26.49 11.31 2.97
C LYS A 2 25.14 11.95 2.64
N LYS A 3 24.85 12.09 1.34
CA LYS A 3 23.54 12.50 0.86
C LYS A 3 22.55 11.40 1.23
N ILE A 4 21.64 11.69 2.14
CA ILE A 4 20.48 10.82 2.42
C ILE A 4 19.49 11.16 1.32
N SER A 5 19.36 10.27 0.34
CA SER A 5 18.27 10.34 -0.63
C SER A 5 16.99 9.92 0.08
N VAL A 6 16.14 10.86 0.37
CA VAL A 6 14.77 10.58 0.81
C VAL A 6 14.01 10.17 -0.44
N LEU A 7 13.85 8.86 -0.65
CA LEU A 7 12.90 8.34 -1.63
C LEU A 7 11.49 8.55 -1.08
N LEU A 8 10.77 9.52 -1.62
CA LEU A 8 9.31 9.51 -1.54
C LEU A 8 8.82 8.43 -2.51
N ALA A 9 8.34 7.32 -1.99
CA ALA A 9 7.50 6.42 -2.75
C ALA A 9 6.14 7.12 -2.96
N MET A 10 5.98 7.81 -4.07
CA MET A 10 4.68 8.37 -4.46
C MET A 10 3.83 7.24 -5.05
N GLY A 11 2.64 7.10 -4.50
CA GLY A 11 1.65 6.12 -4.96
C GLY A 11 1.25 6.34 -6.41
N LEU A 12 0.79 5.27 -7.00
CA LEU A 12 0.30 5.18 -8.37
C LEU A 12 -0.65 6.32 -8.74
N LEU A 13 -0.33 7.03 -9.78
CA LEU A 13 -1.13 8.08 -10.35
C LEU A 13 -1.67 7.66 -11.71
N LEU A 14 -2.98 7.64 -11.81
CA LEU A 14 -3.72 7.43 -13.05
C LEU A 14 -3.70 8.68 -13.93
N GLY A 15 -3.21 8.54 -15.15
CA GLY A 15 -3.30 9.57 -16.18
C GLY A 15 -4.73 9.72 -16.70
N LEU A 16 -5.19 10.95 -16.82
CA LEU A 16 -6.53 11.33 -17.26
C LEU A 16 -6.72 11.30 -18.77
N LEU A 17 -7.87 10.83 -19.23
CA LEU A 17 -8.48 11.20 -20.49
C LEU A 17 -9.79 11.99 -20.24
N PRO A 18 -10.16 12.98 -21.09
CA PRO A 18 -11.25 13.90 -20.81
C PRO A 18 -12.63 13.29 -21.05
N GLY A 19 -13.56 13.57 -20.11
CA GLY A 19 -14.92 13.07 -20.10
C GLY A 19 -15.88 13.78 -21.06
N CYS A 20 -16.94 13.09 -21.42
CA CYS A 20 -18.13 13.63 -22.07
C CYS A 20 -19.30 13.67 -21.10
N VAL A 21 -20.03 14.78 -21.15
CA VAL A 21 -21.22 15.14 -20.36
C VAL A 21 -22.47 14.46 -20.92
N GLY A 22 -23.35 13.97 -20.08
CA GLY A 22 -24.72 13.63 -20.46
C GLY A 22 -25.58 13.31 -19.25
N GLY A 23 -26.62 14.10 -19.02
CA GLY A 23 -27.53 14.01 -17.89
C GLY A 23 -28.75 13.15 -18.15
N ASN A 24 -29.43 12.84 -17.05
CA ASN A 24 -30.86 12.80 -16.78
C ASN A 24 -31.47 11.54 -16.15
N GLU A 25 -32.18 11.86 -15.08
CA GLU A 25 -33.46 11.31 -14.57
C GLU A 25 -33.53 9.94 -13.87
N SER A 26 -33.92 10.04 -12.60
CA SER A 26 -34.28 8.93 -11.70
C SER A 26 -35.74 8.45 -11.90
N PRO A 27 -36.02 7.18 -11.71
CA PRO A 27 -37.34 6.71 -11.27
C PRO A 27 -37.35 6.13 -9.86
N ALA A 28 -38.50 6.30 -9.21
CA ALA A 28 -38.80 5.97 -7.85
C ALA A 28 -38.76 4.46 -7.54
N ILE A 29 -38.27 4.11 -6.34
CA ILE A 29 -38.19 2.75 -5.82
C ILE A 29 -39.31 2.52 -4.78
N THR A 30 -40.09 1.48 -5.01
CA THR A 30 -41.06 0.90 -4.06
C THR A 30 -40.35 -0.14 -3.18
N THR A 31 -40.54 -0.04 -1.88
CA THR A 31 -40.07 -0.99 -0.86
C THR A 31 -40.82 -2.32 -0.90
N PRO A 32 -40.16 -3.47 -0.74
CA PRO A 32 -40.80 -4.73 -0.32
C PRO A 32 -40.57 -5.03 1.16
N GLU A 33 -41.56 -5.72 1.71
CA GLU A 33 -41.71 -6.10 3.11
C GLU A 33 -40.70 -7.13 3.62
N ASP A 34 -40.47 -7.01 4.90
CA ASP A 34 -39.58 -7.74 5.80
C ASP A 34 -40.06 -9.19 5.98
N THR A 35 -39.21 -10.18 5.67
CA THR A 35 -39.35 -11.55 6.16
C THR A 35 -38.02 -11.98 6.80
N THR A 36 -37.95 -11.85 8.11
CA THR A 36 -36.87 -12.37 8.95
C THR A 36 -36.89 -13.90 8.98
N SER A 37 -35.91 -14.52 8.37
CA SER A 37 -35.49 -15.89 8.64
C SER A 37 -34.12 -15.87 9.30
N GLU A 38 -34.05 -16.13 10.60
CA GLU A 38 -32.82 -16.35 11.34
C GLU A 38 -32.14 -17.62 10.82
N THR A 39 -31.15 -17.43 9.94
CA THR A 39 -30.19 -18.49 9.61
C THR A 39 -29.02 -18.34 10.59
N THR A 40 -28.97 -19.19 11.61
CA THR A 40 -27.80 -19.33 12.47
C THR A 40 -26.63 -19.86 11.65
N THR A 41 -25.76 -18.98 11.22
CA THR A 41 -24.47 -19.34 10.62
C THR A 41 -23.62 -20.01 11.73
N PRO A 42 -23.07 -21.22 11.52
CA PRO A 42 -22.14 -21.81 12.46
C PRO A 42 -20.95 -20.88 12.68
N ALA A 43 -20.54 -20.71 13.92
CA ALA A 43 -19.30 -19.97 14.24
C ALA A 43 -18.15 -20.56 13.40
N PRO A 44 -17.30 -19.73 12.79
CA PRO A 44 -16.16 -20.21 12.02
C PRO A 44 -15.30 -21.08 12.94
N THR A 45 -15.17 -22.35 12.61
CA THR A 45 -14.23 -23.24 13.26
C THR A 45 -12.84 -22.74 12.88
N THR A 46 -12.11 -22.22 13.85
CA THR A 46 -10.69 -21.89 13.66
C THR A 46 -9.99 -23.14 13.12
N PRO A 47 -9.33 -23.10 11.96
CA PRO A 47 -8.63 -24.26 11.45
C PRO A 47 -7.62 -24.75 12.51
N GLU A 48 -7.55 -26.07 12.72
CA GLU A 48 -6.53 -26.66 13.60
C GLU A 48 -5.17 -26.37 12.95
N VAL A 49 -4.37 -25.51 13.58
CA VAL A 49 -3.12 -25.01 13.01
C VAL A 49 -2.13 -26.18 12.95
N PRO A 50 -1.60 -26.55 11.79
CA PRO A 50 -0.61 -27.60 11.65
C PRO A 50 0.64 -27.26 12.47
N LYS A 51 1.16 -28.22 13.24
CA LYS A 51 2.23 -27.95 14.20
C LYS A 51 3.59 -27.73 13.54
N ASN A 52 3.85 -28.35 12.41
CA ASN A 52 5.11 -28.23 11.69
C ASN A 52 4.84 -28.02 10.20
N PHE A 53 5.53 -27.07 9.61
CA PHE A 53 5.49 -26.80 8.16
C PHE A 53 6.79 -26.10 7.74
N HIS A 54 7.08 -26.16 6.45
CA HIS A 54 8.14 -25.36 5.82
C HIS A 54 7.63 -24.73 4.52
N LEU A 55 8.39 -23.78 3.99
CA LEU A 55 8.09 -23.15 2.71
C LEU A 55 9.00 -23.74 1.61
N GLU A 56 8.40 -24.13 0.52
CA GLU A 56 9.10 -24.40 -0.73
C GLU A 56 8.90 -23.21 -1.68
N ILE A 57 10.00 -22.77 -2.31
CA ILE A 57 9.99 -21.67 -3.26
C ILE A 57 10.23 -22.22 -4.64
N GLY A 58 9.23 -22.11 -5.52
CA GLY A 58 9.27 -22.61 -6.88
C GLY A 58 10.26 -21.86 -7.77
N GLU A 59 10.44 -22.38 -8.98
CA GLU A 59 11.30 -21.78 -10.00
C GLU A 59 10.80 -20.40 -10.44
N PRO A 60 11.69 -19.50 -10.90
CA PRO A 60 11.31 -18.18 -11.36
C PRO A 60 10.53 -18.23 -12.67
N THR A 61 9.46 -17.45 -12.75
CA THR A 61 8.75 -17.17 -14.00
C THR A 61 8.95 -15.70 -14.36
N VAL A 62 9.44 -15.43 -15.55
CA VAL A 62 9.66 -14.06 -16.03
C VAL A 62 8.32 -13.46 -16.48
N VAL A 63 7.90 -12.40 -15.84
CA VAL A 63 6.75 -11.59 -16.26
C VAL A 63 7.14 -10.72 -17.44
N THR A 64 8.22 -9.95 -17.27
CA THR A 64 8.75 -9.06 -18.30
C THR A 64 10.23 -8.79 -18.07
N GLN A 65 10.92 -8.36 -19.13
CA GLN A 65 12.32 -7.98 -19.09
C GLN A 65 12.56 -6.67 -19.84
N GLY A 66 13.42 -5.84 -19.28
CA GLY A 66 13.87 -4.60 -19.90
C GLY A 66 14.87 -4.79 -21.03
N ALA A 67 15.11 -3.71 -21.76
CA ALA A 67 16.18 -3.69 -22.75
C ALA A 67 17.56 -3.77 -22.08
N VAL A 68 18.52 -4.33 -22.79
CA VAL A 68 19.93 -4.30 -22.36
C VAL A 68 20.38 -2.85 -22.19
N GLY A 69 20.94 -2.53 -21.03
CA GLY A 69 21.41 -1.17 -20.71
C GLY A 69 20.36 -0.21 -20.14
N ASP A 70 19.12 -0.66 -19.91
CA ASP A 70 18.14 0.16 -19.17
C ASP A 70 18.54 0.27 -17.69
N ASN A 71 19.12 1.42 -17.33
CA ASN A 71 19.57 1.75 -15.97
C ASN A 71 18.69 2.82 -15.30
N ALA A 72 17.58 3.25 -15.93
CA ALA A 72 16.72 4.28 -15.37
C ALA A 72 16.10 3.82 -14.05
N TRP A 73 16.26 4.62 -12.98
CA TRP A 73 15.60 4.34 -11.72
C TRP A 73 14.08 4.55 -11.89
N GLY A 74 13.27 3.66 -11.34
CA GLY A 74 11.82 3.63 -11.51
C GLY A 74 11.32 2.65 -12.58
N HIS A 75 12.15 2.29 -13.57
CA HIS A 75 11.79 1.29 -14.57
C HIS A 75 11.89 -0.14 -14.01
N TYR A 76 10.86 -0.94 -14.23
CA TYR A 76 10.76 -2.34 -13.73
C TYR A 76 10.90 -2.43 -12.21
N GLN A 77 10.18 -1.54 -11.52
CA GLN A 77 10.17 -1.46 -10.05
C GLN A 77 8.74 -1.45 -9.51
N PHE A 78 8.63 -1.54 -8.20
CA PHE A 78 7.35 -1.45 -7.46
C PHE A 78 6.29 -2.41 -8.03
N PRO A 79 6.61 -3.72 -8.13
CA PRO A 79 5.67 -4.68 -8.70
C PRO A 79 4.50 -4.96 -7.75
N GLY A 80 3.35 -5.32 -8.34
CA GLY A 80 2.16 -5.70 -7.63
C GLY A 80 1.37 -6.81 -8.31
N LEU A 81 0.53 -7.49 -7.55
CA LEU A 81 -0.33 -8.58 -7.98
C LEU A 81 -1.78 -8.31 -7.60
N ALA A 82 -2.71 -8.67 -8.47
CA ALA A 82 -4.14 -8.62 -8.21
C ALA A 82 -4.90 -9.66 -9.01
N TYR A 83 -6.10 -10.01 -8.54
CA TYR A 83 -7.06 -10.75 -9.35
C TYR A 83 -7.90 -9.80 -10.19
N THR A 84 -8.22 -10.22 -11.41
CA THR A 84 -9.30 -9.65 -12.21
C THR A 84 -10.63 -10.28 -11.80
N LEU A 85 -11.75 -9.70 -12.21
CA LEU A 85 -13.08 -10.25 -11.91
C LEU A 85 -13.32 -11.67 -12.47
N ASP A 86 -12.68 -12.00 -13.57
CA ASP A 86 -12.75 -13.32 -14.21
C ASP A 86 -11.73 -14.32 -13.66
N GLY A 87 -11.05 -13.95 -12.55
CA GLY A 87 -10.13 -14.83 -11.82
C GLY A 87 -8.74 -14.94 -12.45
N ASN A 88 -8.42 -14.14 -13.47
CA ASN A 88 -7.06 -14.04 -13.98
C ASN A 88 -6.20 -13.23 -13.00
N ILE A 89 -4.87 -13.32 -13.13
CA ILE A 89 -3.92 -12.57 -12.33
C ILE A 89 -3.32 -11.44 -13.16
N VAL A 90 -3.34 -10.23 -12.62
CA VAL A 90 -2.59 -9.08 -13.14
C VAL A 90 -1.29 -8.96 -12.36
N ALA A 91 -0.17 -8.88 -13.07
CA ALA A 91 1.09 -8.35 -12.56
C ALA A 91 1.27 -6.94 -13.10
N ASN A 92 1.53 -5.99 -12.22
CA ASN A 92 1.79 -4.60 -12.59
C ASN A 92 3.16 -4.14 -12.07
N TRP A 93 3.72 -3.10 -12.67
CA TRP A 93 5.00 -2.51 -12.25
C TRP A 93 5.16 -1.09 -12.77
N SER A 94 5.99 -0.29 -12.11
CA SER A 94 6.33 1.05 -12.57
C SER A 94 7.24 1.02 -13.80
N TYR A 95 6.97 1.94 -14.72
CA TYR A 95 7.78 2.19 -15.92
C TYR A 95 7.94 3.70 -16.16
N SER A 96 8.29 4.42 -15.14
CA SER A 96 8.58 5.85 -15.21
C SER A 96 9.71 6.18 -14.26
N SER A 97 10.39 7.29 -14.55
CA SER A 97 11.42 7.79 -13.64
C SER A 97 10.83 8.01 -12.25
N ASP A 98 11.51 7.48 -11.22
CA ASP A 98 11.17 7.70 -9.81
C ASP A 98 12.08 8.82 -9.25
N THR A 99 11.94 9.99 -9.83
CA THR A 99 12.60 11.22 -9.36
C THR A 99 11.54 12.30 -9.12
N ILE A 100 11.81 13.20 -8.18
CA ILE A 100 10.88 14.29 -7.83
C ILE A 100 10.56 15.17 -9.05
N ASP A 101 11.52 15.30 -9.95
CA ASP A 101 11.41 16.22 -11.09
C ASP A 101 10.71 15.60 -12.31
N ASP A 102 10.71 14.26 -12.45
CA ASP A 102 10.30 13.55 -13.67
C ASP A 102 9.27 12.43 -13.43
N TYR A 103 8.61 12.41 -12.27
CA TYR A 103 7.66 11.34 -11.97
C TYR A 103 6.38 11.47 -12.80
N VAL A 104 6.18 10.57 -13.75
CA VAL A 104 5.00 10.54 -14.63
C VAL A 104 3.97 9.49 -14.21
N GLY A 105 4.32 8.60 -13.30
CA GLY A 105 3.40 7.58 -12.76
C GLY A 105 2.94 6.54 -13.77
N THR A 106 3.75 6.20 -14.77
CA THR A 106 3.37 5.17 -15.76
C THR A 106 3.47 3.78 -15.13
N VAL A 107 2.36 3.05 -15.13
CA VAL A 107 2.29 1.66 -14.67
C VAL A 107 1.95 0.77 -15.86
N ARG A 108 2.67 -0.33 -15.97
CA ARG A 108 2.43 -1.37 -16.98
C ARG A 108 1.93 -2.64 -16.35
N LYS A 109 1.24 -3.47 -17.13
CA LYS A 109 0.70 -4.75 -16.69
C LYS A 109 0.85 -5.84 -17.74
N LYS A 110 0.85 -7.07 -17.25
CA LYS A 110 0.57 -8.31 -17.99
C LYS A 110 -0.44 -9.15 -17.22
N VAL A 111 -1.12 -10.04 -17.93
CA VAL A 111 -2.17 -10.89 -17.37
C VAL A 111 -1.77 -12.35 -17.51
N SER A 112 -2.06 -13.14 -16.49
CA SER A 112 -1.95 -14.59 -16.48
C SER A 112 -3.30 -15.23 -16.27
N ALA A 113 -3.66 -16.21 -17.10
CA ALA A 113 -4.88 -16.99 -16.99
C ALA A 113 -4.66 -18.40 -16.38
N ASP A 114 -3.43 -18.68 -15.94
CA ASP A 114 -3.02 -20.01 -15.49
C ASP A 114 -2.31 -19.99 -14.11
N GLY A 115 -2.66 -19.03 -13.27
CA GLY A 115 -2.11 -18.93 -11.92
C GLY A 115 -0.67 -18.42 -11.86
N GLY A 116 -0.24 -17.58 -12.81
CA GLY A 116 1.10 -17.01 -12.83
C GLY A 116 2.15 -17.89 -13.50
N LYS A 117 1.76 -19.00 -14.14
CA LYS A 117 2.68 -19.91 -14.85
C LYS A 117 3.15 -19.31 -16.17
N THR A 118 2.25 -18.62 -16.88
CA THR A 118 2.58 -17.89 -18.10
C THR A 118 1.93 -16.50 -18.08
N TRP A 119 2.51 -15.57 -18.82
CA TRP A 119 2.07 -14.19 -18.88
C TRP A 119 1.78 -13.75 -20.32
N SER A 120 0.82 -12.85 -20.50
CA SER A 120 0.48 -12.33 -21.83
C SER A 120 1.72 -11.75 -22.53
N SER A 121 1.77 -11.92 -23.87
CA SER A 121 2.92 -11.44 -24.66
C SER A 121 3.03 -9.92 -24.67
N ASN A 122 1.89 -9.23 -24.68
CA ASN A 122 1.83 -7.77 -24.79
C ASN A 122 1.71 -7.12 -23.41
N GLU A 123 2.53 -6.08 -23.19
CA GLU A 123 2.36 -5.15 -22.09
C GLU A 123 1.28 -4.13 -22.45
N SER A 124 0.48 -3.74 -21.46
CA SER A 124 -0.47 -2.64 -21.59
C SER A 124 -0.32 -1.66 -20.43
N LEU A 125 -0.85 -0.46 -20.58
CA LEU A 125 -0.96 0.46 -19.47
C LEU A 125 -1.92 -0.12 -18.42
N CYS A 126 -1.55 -0.02 -17.16
CA CYS A 126 -2.41 -0.39 -16.06
C CYS A 126 -3.29 0.79 -15.69
N THR A 127 -4.58 0.68 -15.99
CA THR A 127 -5.58 1.65 -15.56
C THR A 127 -6.40 1.16 -14.37
N VAL A 128 -6.17 -0.09 -13.96
CA VAL A 128 -6.93 -0.76 -12.90
C VAL A 128 -6.05 -0.86 -11.68
N PRO A 129 -6.46 -0.29 -10.58
CA PRO A 129 -5.92 -0.67 -9.28
C PRO A 129 -6.75 -1.84 -8.77
N ASP A 130 -6.26 -2.67 -8.41
CA ASP A 130 -6.03 -3.94 -8.01
C ASP A 130 -6.99 -4.60 -7.00
N LYS A 131 -6.82 -4.56 -5.75
CA LYS A 131 -7.25 -5.59 -4.79
C LYS A 131 -8.52 -5.26 -4.01
N PHE A 132 -9.03 -4.03 -4.11
CA PHE A 132 -9.99 -3.53 -3.12
C PHE A 132 -11.39 -3.41 -3.70
N GLN A 133 -12.03 -4.58 -3.92
CA GLN A 133 -13.42 -4.59 -4.34
C GLN A 133 -14.34 -4.15 -3.19
N MET A 134 -15.04 -3.06 -3.43
CA MET A 134 -15.98 -2.47 -2.49
C MET A 134 -17.33 -3.22 -2.49
N SER A 135 -18.17 -2.92 -1.52
CA SER A 135 -19.49 -3.55 -1.37
C SER A 135 -20.43 -3.31 -2.57
N ASN A 136 -20.20 -2.27 -3.36
CA ASN A 136 -20.95 -1.96 -4.58
C ASN A 136 -20.42 -2.69 -5.83
N GLY A 137 -19.43 -3.57 -5.69
CA GLY A 137 -18.84 -4.33 -6.79
C GLY A 137 -17.77 -3.59 -7.59
N LYS A 138 -17.59 -2.28 -7.36
CA LYS A 138 -16.49 -1.48 -7.94
C LYS A 138 -15.23 -1.61 -7.12
N TYR A 139 -14.10 -1.11 -7.62
CA TYR A 139 -12.82 -1.11 -6.92
C TYR A 139 -12.44 0.30 -6.49
N PHE A 140 -11.96 0.45 -5.26
CA PHE A 140 -11.35 1.70 -4.82
C PHE A 140 -9.98 1.85 -5.47
N ALA A 141 -9.84 2.87 -6.29
CA ALA A 141 -8.67 3.12 -7.13
C ALA A 141 -7.65 4.08 -6.49
N GLY A 142 -7.79 4.34 -5.20
CA GLY A 142 -6.93 5.29 -4.50
C GLY A 142 -7.43 6.73 -4.56
N PHE A 143 -6.57 7.66 -4.20
CA PHE A 143 -6.85 9.08 -4.28
C PHE A 143 -6.23 9.67 -5.56
N LYS A 144 -6.98 10.55 -6.21
CA LYS A 144 -6.40 11.36 -7.27
C LYS A 144 -5.33 12.26 -6.65
N SER A 145 -4.16 12.32 -7.26
CA SER A 145 -3.23 13.38 -6.89
C SER A 145 -3.84 14.72 -7.27
N ALA A 146 -3.88 15.63 -6.31
CA ALA A 146 -4.25 17.01 -6.59
C ALA A 146 -3.35 17.55 -7.69
N ASN A 147 -3.94 18.25 -8.64
CA ASN A 147 -3.16 19.24 -9.36
C ASN A 147 -2.56 20.17 -8.30
N ALA A 148 -1.23 20.26 -8.28
CA ALA A 148 -0.56 21.15 -7.38
C ALA A 148 -1.13 22.57 -7.55
N HIS A 149 -1.85 23.05 -6.55
CA HIS A 149 -2.29 24.44 -6.55
C HIS A 149 -1.08 25.28 -6.23
N ILE A 150 -0.70 26.15 -7.14
CA ILE A 150 0.19 27.28 -6.79
C ILE A 150 -0.64 28.15 -5.87
N ALA A 151 -0.34 28.14 -4.59
CA ALA A 151 -1.09 28.89 -3.62
C ALA A 151 -0.99 30.39 -3.93
N THR A 152 -2.09 30.98 -4.33
CA THR A 152 -2.21 32.43 -4.50
C THR A 152 -2.12 33.18 -3.15
N TRP A 153 -2.19 32.43 -2.04
CA TRP A 153 -2.21 32.94 -0.67
C TRP A 153 -0.91 32.64 0.13
N GLN A 154 0.16 32.19 -0.52
CA GLN A 154 1.43 31.78 0.08
C GLN A 154 2.02 32.72 1.15
N ASN A 155 1.66 34.00 1.13
CA ASN A 155 2.14 34.98 2.08
C ASN A 155 1.03 35.57 2.97
N ALA A 156 -0.20 35.03 2.88
CA ALA A 156 -1.34 35.55 3.62
C ALA A 156 -1.57 34.82 4.95
N TYR A 157 -0.98 33.65 5.13
CA TYR A 157 -1.19 32.79 6.30
C TYR A 157 0.14 32.34 6.88
N GLU A 158 0.24 32.39 8.19
CA GLU A 158 1.39 31.86 8.90
C GLU A 158 1.26 30.32 9.00
N PRO A 159 2.30 29.56 8.62
CA PRO A 159 2.28 28.12 8.78
C PRO A 159 2.26 27.73 10.24
N ALA A 160 1.54 26.66 10.58
CA ALA A 160 1.57 26.08 11.91
C ALA A 160 2.96 25.54 12.26
N PHE A 161 3.69 25.06 11.25
CA PHE A 161 5.04 24.55 11.39
C PHE A 161 5.83 24.71 10.08
N THR A 162 7.14 24.95 10.19
CA THR A 162 8.06 25.00 9.04
C THR A 162 9.28 24.13 9.32
N TRP A 163 9.69 23.31 8.34
CA TRP A 163 10.92 22.51 8.45
C TRP A 163 11.71 22.51 7.15
N ASN A 164 12.99 22.21 7.23
CA ASN A 164 13.87 22.10 6.07
C ASN A 164 14.28 20.65 5.84
N ASN A 165 13.97 20.15 4.64
CA ASN A 165 14.43 18.87 4.15
C ASN A 165 14.66 19.00 2.64
N ASN A 166 15.88 19.37 2.21
CA ASN A 166 16.19 19.77 0.83
C ASN A 166 15.30 20.91 0.28
N GLY A 167 14.86 21.82 1.16
CA GLY A 167 13.97 22.93 0.87
C GLY A 167 13.05 23.23 2.05
N ALA A 168 12.37 24.35 2.02
CA ALA A 168 11.44 24.73 3.06
C ALA A 168 10.06 24.11 2.80
N TYR A 169 9.60 23.31 3.75
CA TYR A 169 8.24 22.78 3.82
C TYR A 169 7.45 23.55 4.86
N LYS A 170 6.17 23.80 4.60
CA LYS A 170 5.29 24.45 5.54
C LYS A 170 4.05 23.59 5.76
N LEU A 171 3.61 23.48 7.01
CA LEU A 171 2.40 22.77 7.39
C LEU A 171 1.33 23.78 7.78
N PHE A 172 0.14 23.61 7.28
CA PHE A 172 -1.07 24.32 7.61
C PHE A 172 -2.15 23.32 8.04
N PHE A 173 -3.13 23.76 8.78
CA PHE A 173 -4.33 22.96 9.04
C PHE A 173 -5.46 23.37 8.10
N ALA A 174 -6.25 22.40 7.65
CA ALA A 174 -7.36 22.67 6.73
C ALA A 174 -8.38 23.70 7.27
N GLU A 175 -8.56 23.73 8.58
CA GLU A 175 -9.45 24.71 9.24
C GLU A 175 -8.98 26.17 9.12
N ASP A 176 -7.68 26.40 8.87
CA ASP A 176 -7.09 27.73 8.72
C ASP A 176 -7.13 28.23 7.28
N MET A 177 -7.48 27.36 6.35
CA MET A 177 -7.46 27.70 4.95
C MET A 177 -8.66 28.56 4.55
N PRO A 178 -8.47 29.48 3.58
CA PRO A 178 -9.60 30.21 3.03
C PRO A 178 -10.64 29.24 2.46
N LYS A 179 -11.91 29.50 2.72
CA LYS A 179 -13.02 28.65 2.23
C LYS A 179 -13.13 28.58 0.71
N ASN A 180 -12.45 29.45 0.00
CA ASN A 180 -12.40 29.51 -1.47
C ASN A 180 -11.19 28.78 -2.06
N GLU A 181 -10.30 28.24 -1.24
CA GLU A 181 -9.20 27.41 -1.72
C GLU A 181 -9.69 25.97 -1.91
N ASP A 182 -9.31 25.38 -3.02
CA ASP A 182 -9.67 23.99 -3.29
C ASP A 182 -8.75 23.05 -2.48
N THR A 183 -9.24 22.65 -1.32
CA THR A 183 -8.62 21.65 -0.44
C THR A 183 -9.31 20.29 -0.58
N THR A 184 -10.14 20.12 -1.59
CA THR A 184 -10.93 18.92 -1.82
C THR A 184 -10.01 17.73 -2.08
N VAL A 185 -10.28 16.64 -1.36
CA VAL A 185 -9.64 15.34 -1.61
C VAL A 185 -10.53 14.56 -2.56
N TRP A 186 -9.93 14.08 -3.65
CA TRP A 186 -10.63 13.29 -4.64
C TRP A 186 -10.23 11.83 -4.55
N GLY A 187 -11.20 10.95 -4.38
CA GLY A 187 -11.06 9.51 -4.54
C GLY A 187 -11.36 9.09 -5.96
N CYS A 188 -10.89 7.90 -6.32
CA CYS A 188 -11.19 7.27 -7.60
C CYS A 188 -11.82 5.90 -7.37
N GLU A 189 -12.82 5.57 -8.17
CA GLU A 189 -13.36 4.20 -8.24
C GLU A 189 -13.30 3.69 -9.67
N TYR A 190 -12.99 2.41 -9.82
CA TYR A 190 -13.00 1.71 -11.09
C TYR A 190 -14.20 0.79 -11.16
N ASP A 191 -14.98 0.92 -12.22
CA ASP A 191 -16.10 0.04 -12.54
C ASP A 191 -15.63 -1.01 -13.56
N PRO A 192 -15.51 -2.29 -13.15
CA PRO A 192 -15.03 -3.33 -14.03
C PRO A 192 -16.04 -3.77 -15.10
N VAL A 193 -17.34 -3.43 -14.93
CA VAL A 193 -18.38 -3.77 -15.91
C VAL A 193 -18.34 -2.83 -17.11
N THR A 194 -18.07 -1.54 -16.85
CA THR A 194 -18.01 -0.52 -17.91
C THR A 194 -16.58 -0.21 -18.35
N ASP A 195 -15.57 -0.76 -17.65
CA ASP A 195 -14.14 -0.44 -17.85
C ASP A 195 -13.85 1.06 -17.76
N THR A 196 -14.47 1.72 -16.77
CA THR A 196 -14.34 3.17 -16.55
C THR A 196 -13.84 3.48 -15.15
N THR A 197 -13.09 4.57 -15.04
CA THR A 197 -12.70 5.15 -13.75
C THR A 197 -13.45 6.45 -13.54
N GLU A 198 -14.05 6.61 -12.37
CA GLU A 198 -14.78 7.82 -11.97
C GLU A 198 -14.11 8.44 -10.74
N GLU A 199 -14.08 9.76 -10.72
CA GLU A 199 -13.60 10.55 -9.58
C GLU A 199 -14.79 10.97 -8.71
N PHE A 200 -14.58 11.00 -7.40
CA PHE A 200 -15.58 11.47 -6.44
C PHE A 200 -14.92 12.26 -5.32
N GLU A 201 -15.64 13.21 -4.76
CA GLU A 201 -15.19 13.99 -3.62
C GLU A 201 -15.17 13.14 -2.34
N CYS A 202 -14.07 13.23 -1.57
CA CYS A 202 -13.91 12.56 -0.29
C CYS A 202 -14.01 13.56 0.87
N THR A 203 -14.72 13.17 1.90
CA THR A 203 -14.68 13.84 3.21
C THR A 203 -13.69 13.12 4.11
N ILE A 204 -12.73 13.86 4.67
CA ILE A 204 -11.75 13.32 5.62
C ILE A 204 -12.07 13.89 7.02
N ASN A 205 -12.62 13.04 7.87
CA ASN A 205 -12.90 13.37 9.27
C ASN A 205 -11.66 13.06 10.11
N TRP A 206 -10.77 14.03 10.19
CA TRP A 206 -9.57 13.97 11.01
C TRP A 206 -9.41 15.27 11.77
N PRO A 207 -9.18 15.21 13.11
CA PRO A 207 -8.93 16.39 13.91
C PRO A 207 -7.73 17.11 13.40
N TYR A 208 -7.53 18.05 12.75
CA TYR A 208 -6.31 18.67 12.20
C TYR A 208 -5.78 18.02 10.93
N ALA A 209 -6.65 17.85 9.92
CA ALA A 209 -6.19 17.43 8.60
C ALA A 209 -5.12 18.41 8.08
N PRO A 210 -3.86 17.99 7.96
CA PRO A 210 -2.80 18.90 7.56
C PRO A 210 -2.73 19.07 6.06
N ILE A 211 -2.30 20.24 5.65
CA ILE A 211 -1.95 20.60 4.28
C ILE A 211 -0.49 20.98 4.27
N VAL A 212 0.27 20.46 3.30
CA VAL A 212 1.70 20.72 3.24
C VAL A 212 2.03 21.48 1.97
N GLU A 213 2.73 22.61 2.14
CA GLU A 213 3.39 23.34 1.07
C GLU A 213 4.81 22.80 0.88
N PHE A 214 5.10 22.34 -0.32
CA PHE A 214 6.42 21.89 -0.75
C PHE A 214 7.31 23.04 -1.18
N PRO A 215 8.64 22.83 -1.19
CA PRO A 215 9.54 23.75 -1.86
C PRO A 215 9.09 24.02 -3.30
N GLY A 216 8.89 25.28 -3.66
CA GLY A 216 8.32 25.67 -4.95
C GLY A 216 6.86 26.10 -4.87
N GLY A 217 6.22 25.96 -3.70
CA GLY A 217 4.92 26.56 -3.43
C GLY A 217 3.71 25.67 -3.76
N ASN A 218 3.95 24.41 -4.08
CA ASN A 218 2.85 23.46 -4.32
C ASN A 218 2.25 23.00 -3.00
N LEU A 219 0.94 23.06 -2.88
CA LEU A 219 0.19 22.59 -1.72
C LEU A 219 -0.44 21.23 -1.97
N TYR A 220 -0.36 20.40 -0.97
CA TYR A 220 -0.97 19.08 -1.00
C TYR A 220 -1.73 18.80 0.30
N PRO A 221 -3.04 18.49 0.24
CA PRO A 221 -3.71 17.85 1.35
C PRO A 221 -2.97 16.58 1.75
N MET A 222 -2.86 16.30 3.02
CA MET A 222 -2.07 15.18 3.51
C MET A 222 -2.47 13.85 2.86
N THR A 223 -3.77 13.60 2.70
CA THR A 223 -4.30 12.38 2.06
C THR A 223 -3.90 12.18 0.60
N GLN A 224 -3.45 13.20 -0.09
CA GLN A 224 -2.99 13.10 -1.48
C GLN A 224 -1.49 12.85 -1.62
N MET A 225 -0.77 12.88 -0.51
CA MET A 225 0.68 12.64 -0.47
C MET A 225 1.06 11.22 -0.13
N PHE A 226 0.07 10.38 0.18
CA PHE A 226 0.33 9.03 0.64
C PHE A 226 0.33 8.04 -0.51
N ALA A 227 1.45 7.39 -0.65
CA ALA A 227 1.49 6.12 -1.31
C ALA A 227 0.61 5.16 -0.51
N LEU A 228 -0.49 4.74 -1.10
CA LEU A 228 -1.11 3.51 -0.70
C LEU A 228 -0.13 2.41 -1.09
N SER A 229 0.51 1.77 -0.13
CA SER A 229 1.15 0.50 -0.41
C SER A 229 0.05 -0.50 -0.78
N GLN A 230 0.37 -1.47 -1.60
CA GLN A 230 -0.62 -2.36 -2.21
C GLN A 230 -1.51 -3.09 -1.20
N ASP A 231 -0.99 -3.44 -0.02
CA ASP A 231 -1.74 -4.08 1.06
C ASP A 231 -2.02 -3.14 2.23
N SER A 232 -2.26 -1.85 1.94
CA SER A 232 -2.60 -0.85 2.97
C SER A 232 -4.10 -0.71 3.22
N ILE A 233 -4.94 -1.43 2.48
CA ILE A 233 -6.41 -1.42 2.64
C ILE A 233 -6.90 -2.84 2.93
N LEU A 234 -7.82 -2.95 3.89
CA LEU A 234 -8.61 -4.15 4.15
C LEU A 234 -10.09 -3.81 4.05
N ILE A 235 -10.90 -4.78 3.61
CA ILE A 235 -12.35 -4.67 3.64
C ILE A 235 -12.88 -5.79 4.55
N ILE A 236 -13.55 -5.40 5.65
CA ILE A 236 -14.09 -6.32 6.65
C ILE A 236 -15.55 -5.95 6.88
N ASP A 237 -16.45 -6.88 6.64
CA ASP A 237 -17.91 -6.68 6.79
C ASP A 237 -18.41 -5.42 6.03
N GLY A 238 -17.88 -5.18 4.83
CA GLY A 238 -18.23 -4.02 4.00
C GLY A 238 -17.60 -2.68 4.43
N VAL A 239 -16.85 -2.65 5.54
CA VAL A 239 -16.11 -1.48 6.00
C VAL A 239 -14.68 -1.52 5.48
N MET A 240 -14.23 -0.43 4.89
CA MET A 240 -12.85 -0.27 4.43
C MET A 240 -11.98 0.27 5.57
N TYR A 241 -10.82 -0.32 5.78
CA TYR A 241 -9.77 0.12 6.70
C TYR A 241 -8.53 0.42 5.90
N MET A 242 -7.98 1.62 6.02
CA MET A 242 -6.84 2.08 5.24
C MET A 242 -5.74 2.58 6.16
N ALA A 243 -4.53 2.07 5.99
CA ALA A 243 -3.33 2.56 6.64
C ALA A 243 -2.54 3.44 5.67
N MET A 244 -2.20 4.64 6.12
CA MET A 244 -1.38 5.60 5.38
C MET A 244 -0.24 6.08 6.25
N TYR A 245 0.78 6.69 5.66
CA TYR A 245 1.88 7.26 6.45
C TYR A 245 2.21 8.67 6.01
N PHE A 246 2.62 9.48 6.96
CA PHE A 246 3.10 10.84 6.72
C PHE A 246 3.95 11.34 7.89
N TYR A 247 4.60 12.49 7.73
CA TYR A 247 5.22 13.20 8.84
C TYR A 247 4.21 13.36 9.96
N GLY A 248 4.59 13.00 11.16
CA GLY A 248 3.64 12.75 12.22
C GLY A 248 3.79 13.65 13.41
N PHE A 249 2.93 13.36 14.34
CA PHE A 249 2.93 13.91 15.67
C PHE A 249 3.46 12.86 16.65
N ASN A 250 4.16 13.31 17.71
CA ASN A 250 4.69 12.38 18.72
C ASN A 250 3.61 11.81 19.65
N SER A 251 2.42 12.41 19.65
CA SER A 251 1.28 11.96 20.42
C SER A 251 -0.03 12.17 19.63
N TYR A 252 -1.13 11.64 20.16
CA TYR A 252 -2.44 11.97 19.66
C TYR A 252 -2.75 13.45 19.99
N ALA A 253 -2.76 14.29 18.98
CA ALA A 253 -3.22 15.64 19.14
C ALA A 253 -4.76 15.65 19.20
N THR A 254 -5.30 15.98 20.35
CA THR A 254 -6.75 16.21 20.56
C THR A 254 -7.11 17.67 20.42
N GLU A 255 -6.12 18.56 20.54
CA GLU A 255 -6.27 20.01 20.40
C GLU A 255 -5.18 20.55 19.46
N ARG A 256 -5.48 21.65 18.77
CA ARG A 256 -4.56 22.28 17.80
C ARG A 256 -3.18 22.62 18.40
N LYS A 257 -3.14 23.18 19.60
CA LYS A 257 -1.88 23.52 20.28
C LYS A 257 -0.97 22.31 20.48
N ASP A 258 -1.57 21.15 20.74
CA ASP A 258 -0.85 19.89 20.94
C ASP A 258 -0.30 19.37 19.62
N ALA A 259 -1.07 19.48 18.54
CA ALA A 259 -0.65 19.12 17.20
C ALA A 259 0.62 19.88 16.77
N VAL A 260 0.68 21.19 17.01
CA VAL A 260 1.84 22.03 16.66
C VAL A 260 3.06 21.66 17.50
N SER A 261 2.89 21.46 18.82
CA SER A 261 4.00 21.15 19.73
C SER A 261 4.57 19.74 19.55
N ASP A 262 3.76 18.83 19.02
CA ASP A 262 4.09 17.41 18.89
C ASP A 262 4.53 17.00 17.48
N PHE A 263 4.57 17.93 16.53
CA PHE A 263 5.01 17.61 15.18
C PHE A 263 6.44 17.05 15.18
N CYS A 264 6.64 15.92 14.51
CA CYS A 264 7.94 15.35 14.30
C CYS A 264 8.21 15.13 12.81
N GLN A 265 9.50 15.18 12.43
CA GLN A 265 9.93 14.99 11.04
C GLN A 265 10.09 13.51 10.66
N LEU A 266 9.56 12.59 11.48
CA LEU A 266 9.53 11.17 11.20
C LEU A 266 8.12 10.77 10.77
N TYR A 267 8.04 9.76 9.90
CA TYR A 267 6.75 9.22 9.48
C TYR A 267 6.02 8.53 10.64
N SER A 268 4.74 8.80 10.74
CA SER A 268 3.78 8.00 11.50
C SER A 268 2.85 7.28 10.55
N THR A 269 2.34 6.14 10.96
CA THR A 269 1.27 5.45 10.24
C THR A 269 -0.08 5.84 10.83
N TYR A 270 -1.02 6.24 9.99
CA TYR A 270 -2.37 6.66 10.33
C TYR A 270 -3.37 5.67 9.77
N VAL A 271 -4.39 5.33 10.53
CA VAL A 271 -5.43 4.39 10.09
C VAL A 271 -6.77 5.08 10.07
N PHE A 272 -7.49 4.87 8.97
CA PHE A 272 -8.82 5.42 8.71
C PHE A 272 -9.79 4.30 8.40
N SER A 273 -11.09 4.57 8.56
CA SER A 273 -12.17 3.68 8.09
C SER A 273 -13.17 4.43 7.23
N SER A 274 -13.82 3.69 6.33
CA SER A 274 -14.92 4.17 5.51
C SER A 274 -16.01 3.11 5.44
N GLU A 275 -17.27 3.52 5.67
CA GLU A 275 -18.48 2.67 5.57
C GLU A 275 -19.28 2.94 4.29
N ASP A 276 -18.83 3.90 3.48
CA ASP A 276 -19.53 4.41 2.30
C ASP A 276 -18.68 4.31 1.00
N ASN A 277 -17.91 3.22 0.89
CA ASN A 277 -17.05 2.96 -0.26
C ASN A 277 -16.05 4.10 -0.56
N GLY A 278 -15.42 4.62 0.49
CA GLY A 278 -14.33 5.58 0.37
C GLY A 278 -14.76 7.04 0.19
N ARG A 279 -16.06 7.38 0.32
CA ARG A 279 -16.53 8.77 0.24
C ARG A 279 -16.26 9.54 1.53
N THR A 280 -16.40 8.88 2.67
CA THR A 280 -16.07 9.46 3.97
C THR A 280 -15.04 8.60 4.69
N TRP A 281 -13.92 9.21 5.05
CA TRP A 281 -12.86 8.57 5.80
C TRP A 281 -12.80 9.13 7.22
N ASN A 282 -12.95 8.27 8.20
CA ASN A 282 -12.91 8.61 9.62
C ASN A 282 -11.57 8.17 10.20
N PHE A 283 -10.85 9.10 10.82
CA PHE A 283 -9.62 8.77 11.54
C PHE A 283 -9.92 7.82 12.71
N LEU A 284 -9.19 6.72 12.78
CA LEU A 284 -9.31 5.73 13.84
C LEU A 284 -8.14 5.78 14.82
N SER A 285 -6.92 5.72 14.32
CA SER A 285 -5.75 5.51 15.16
C SER A 285 -4.45 5.89 14.46
N GLN A 286 -3.37 5.95 15.23
CA GLN A 286 -2.03 6.28 14.77
C GLN A 286 -1.00 5.36 15.43
N LEU A 287 0.01 4.95 14.67
CA LEU A 287 1.20 4.28 15.19
C LEU A 287 2.37 5.26 15.12
N LEU A 288 2.96 5.53 16.27
CA LEU A 288 3.97 6.58 16.45
C LEU A 288 5.39 6.05 16.34
N PRO A 289 6.32 6.80 15.75
CA PRO A 289 7.75 6.51 15.77
C PRO A 289 8.35 6.85 17.13
N LEU A 290 8.02 6.06 18.15
CA LEU A 290 8.47 6.30 19.53
C LEU A 290 9.99 6.38 19.61
N LYS A 291 10.53 7.24 20.47
CA LYS A 291 11.97 7.40 20.71
C LYS A 291 12.71 6.12 21.12
N SER A 292 11.96 5.12 21.60
CA SER A 292 12.50 3.78 21.96
C SER A 292 12.70 2.87 20.76
N LEU A 293 12.20 3.26 19.57
CA LEU A 293 12.35 2.49 18.34
C LEU A 293 13.58 3.01 17.57
N ASP A 294 14.31 2.08 16.97
CA ASP A 294 15.45 2.39 16.09
C ASP A 294 14.92 2.67 14.68
N VAL A 295 14.32 3.85 14.49
CA VAL A 295 13.72 4.26 13.23
C VAL A 295 14.53 5.40 12.60
N VAL A 296 14.72 5.36 11.29
CA VAL A 296 15.46 6.37 10.52
C VAL A 296 14.49 7.32 9.80
N GLU A 297 13.46 6.79 9.18
CA GLU A 297 12.44 7.55 8.44
C GLU A 297 11.13 7.66 9.23
N GLY A 298 10.95 6.84 10.26
CA GLY A 298 9.71 6.73 11.04
C GLY A 298 9.02 5.40 10.79
N LEU A 299 7.70 5.35 10.82
CA LEU A 299 6.88 4.18 10.50
C LEU A 299 6.13 4.47 9.21
N CYS A 300 6.54 3.85 8.12
CA CYS A 300 6.03 4.09 6.78
C CYS A 300 5.74 2.79 6.01
N GLU A 301 5.24 2.91 4.79
CA GLU A 301 4.89 1.79 3.91
C GLU A 301 4.15 0.66 4.66
N PRO A 302 2.99 0.96 5.28
CA PRO A 302 2.25 -0.03 6.06
C PRO A 302 1.64 -1.10 5.17
N CYS A 303 1.65 -2.34 5.65
CA CYS A 303 0.88 -3.46 5.13
C CYS A 303 -0.08 -3.96 6.21
N LEU A 304 -1.35 -4.06 5.91
CA LEU A 304 -2.39 -4.62 6.77
C LEU A 304 -2.72 -6.04 6.35
N ASN A 305 -2.94 -6.92 7.31
CA ASN A 305 -3.39 -8.28 7.03
C ASN A 305 -4.30 -8.79 8.14
N ILE A 306 -5.34 -9.56 7.75
CA ILE A 306 -6.22 -10.26 8.69
C ILE A 306 -5.54 -11.57 9.06
N MET A 307 -5.31 -11.75 10.34
CA MET A 307 -4.72 -12.97 10.89
C MET A 307 -5.79 -14.05 11.11
N PRO A 308 -5.42 -15.34 11.17
CA PRO A 308 -6.39 -16.43 11.37
C PRO A 308 -7.29 -16.33 12.60
N ASP A 309 -6.88 -15.60 13.66
CA ASP A 309 -7.70 -15.32 14.84
C ASP A 309 -8.64 -14.11 14.67
N GLY A 310 -8.71 -13.53 13.48
CA GLY A 310 -9.50 -12.35 13.18
C GLY A 310 -8.87 -11.02 13.64
N SER A 311 -7.71 -11.06 14.28
CA SER A 311 -6.97 -9.84 14.59
C SER A 311 -6.34 -9.24 13.32
N ILE A 312 -6.08 -7.94 13.34
CA ILE A 312 -5.42 -7.24 12.23
C ILE A 312 -3.96 -7.00 12.61
N MET A 313 -3.05 -7.54 11.81
CA MET A 313 -1.62 -7.26 11.93
C MET A 313 -1.22 -6.17 10.96
N ILE A 314 -0.31 -5.31 11.39
CA ILE A 314 0.33 -4.30 10.54
C ILE A 314 1.84 -4.50 10.55
N LEU A 315 2.46 -4.51 9.38
CA LEU A 315 3.90 -4.39 9.20
C LEU A 315 4.23 -2.99 8.68
N MET A 316 5.38 -2.44 9.11
CA MET A 316 5.79 -1.09 8.75
C MET A 316 7.29 -1.03 8.52
N ARG A 317 7.70 -0.41 7.43
CA ARG A 317 9.08 -0.02 7.17
C ARG A 317 9.51 1.11 8.12
N SER A 318 10.80 1.20 8.43
CA SER A 318 11.35 2.34 9.19
C SER A 318 12.52 3.04 8.53
N GLY A 319 12.85 2.67 7.33
CA GLY A 319 13.91 3.27 6.51
C GLY A 319 14.61 2.26 5.60
N SER A 320 15.46 2.76 4.71
CA SER A 320 16.32 1.91 3.87
C SER A 320 17.39 1.24 4.73
N ASN A 321 17.53 -0.08 4.66
CA ASN A 321 18.44 -0.88 5.49
C ASN A 321 18.18 -0.72 7.01
N SER A 322 16.94 -0.52 7.39
CA SER A 322 16.48 -0.29 8.76
C SER A 322 15.47 -1.36 9.18
N PRO A 323 15.22 -1.54 10.47
CA PRO A 323 14.28 -2.54 10.94
C PRO A 323 12.88 -2.43 10.35
N CYS A 324 12.22 -3.57 10.20
CA CYS A 324 10.77 -3.66 10.04
C CYS A 324 10.12 -3.76 11.41
N TYR A 325 8.99 -3.09 11.58
CA TYR A 325 8.20 -3.11 12.80
C TYR A 325 6.80 -3.67 12.56
N TRP A 326 6.18 -4.15 13.62
CA TRP A 326 4.83 -4.68 13.58
C TRP A 326 4.02 -4.30 14.81
N SER A 327 2.72 -4.35 14.67
CA SER A 327 1.75 -4.30 15.74
C SER A 327 0.52 -5.14 15.40
N ASN A 328 -0.39 -5.27 16.33
CA ASN A 328 -1.62 -6.06 16.19
C ASN A 328 -2.78 -5.33 16.87
N SER A 329 -3.94 -5.33 16.21
CA SER A 329 -5.20 -4.82 16.71
C SER A 329 -6.24 -5.93 16.79
N THR A 330 -7.02 -5.96 17.86
CA THR A 330 -8.14 -6.90 18.07
C THR A 330 -9.50 -6.20 18.09
N ASP A 331 -9.54 -4.92 17.76
CA ASP A 331 -10.71 -4.05 17.81
C ASP A 331 -10.94 -3.27 16.50
N LYS A 332 -10.60 -3.91 15.36
CA LYS A 332 -10.74 -3.32 14.02
C LYS A 332 -9.98 -2.00 13.89
N CYS A 333 -8.68 -2.01 14.17
CA CYS A 333 -7.74 -0.89 14.07
C CYS A 333 -8.01 0.31 14.97
N LYS A 334 -8.90 0.24 15.94
CA LYS A 334 -9.15 1.35 16.88
C LYS A 334 -8.01 1.55 17.86
N THR A 335 -7.42 0.45 18.33
CA THR A 335 -6.23 0.47 19.17
C THR A 335 -5.21 -0.56 18.71
N TRP A 336 -3.95 -0.31 19.04
CA TRP A 336 -2.82 -1.15 18.66
C TRP A 336 -2.02 -1.57 19.90
N ARG A 337 -1.52 -2.79 19.88
CA ARG A 337 -0.53 -3.20 20.86
C ARG A 337 0.77 -2.45 20.67
N SER A 338 1.70 -2.55 21.63
CA SER A 338 3.02 -1.93 21.52
C SER A 338 3.71 -2.36 20.22
N VAL A 339 4.22 -1.37 19.47
CA VAL A 339 5.03 -1.60 18.27
C VAL A 339 6.30 -2.37 18.65
N LYS A 340 6.61 -3.42 17.91
CA LYS A 340 7.75 -4.29 18.13
C LYS A 340 8.54 -4.49 16.85
N LYS A 341 9.83 -4.73 17.00
CA LYS A 341 10.68 -5.12 15.88
C LYS A 341 10.22 -6.46 15.31
N PHE A 342 10.04 -6.51 13.97
CA PHE A 342 9.74 -7.71 13.21
C PHE A 342 11.02 -8.37 12.70
N ASP A 343 11.87 -7.57 12.06
CA ASP A 343 13.20 -7.97 11.58
C ASP A 343 14.15 -6.76 11.59
N ASN A 344 15.43 -7.00 11.32
CA ASN A 344 16.46 -5.96 11.22
C ASN A 344 16.45 -5.21 9.88
N ILE A 345 15.67 -5.67 8.92
CA ILE A 345 15.47 -5.04 7.62
C ILE A 345 13.98 -5.08 7.27
N GLY A 346 13.51 -4.24 6.35
CA GLY A 346 12.11 -4.29 5.97
C GLY A 346 11.63 -3.12 5.12
N VAL A 347 11.98 -3.13 3.83
CA VAL A 347 11.39 -2.21 2.85
C VAL A 347 10.17 -2.86 2.25
N LEU A 348 9.10 -2.11 2.10
CA LEU A 348 7.78 -2.49 1.62
C LEU A 348 7.39 -3.92 2.05
N PRO A 349 7.13 -4.14 3.35
CA PRO A 349 6.68 -5.44 3.81
C PRO A 349 5.31 -5.75 3.22
N GLN A 350 5.10 -7.01 2.82
CA GLN A 350 3.83 -7.53 2.34
C GLN A 350 3.46 -8.77 3.10
N MET A 351 2.17 -9.01 3.28
CA MET A 351 1.64 -10.19 3.97
C MET A 351 0.44 -10.78 3.24
N VAL A 352 0.34 -12.10 3.32
CA VAL A 352 -0.86 -12.83 2.92
C VAL A 352 -1.15 -13.93 3.95
N THR A 353 -2.42 -14.17 4.26
CA THR A 353 -2.86 -15.33 5.04
C THR A 353 -3.57 -16.29 4.10
N LEU A 354 -3.10 -17.55 4.09
CA LEU A 354 -3.68 -18.61 3.29
C LEU A 354 -4.78 -19.35 4.09
N ASP A 355 -5.72 -19.98 3.40
CA ASP A 355 -6.85 -20.67 4.03
C ASP A 355 -6.42 -21.87 4.90
N CYS A 356 -5.22 -22.43 4.67
CA CYS A 356 -4.59 -23.40 5.58
C CYS A 356 -4.21 -22.80 6.95
N GLY A 357 -4.39 -21.51 7.18
CA GLY A 357 -4.08 -20.83 8.44
C GLY A 357 -2.61 -20.39 8.59
N VAL A 358 -1.81 -20.51 7.53
CA VAL A 358 -0.43 -20.01 7.51
C VAL A 358 -0.39 -18.61 6.91
N SER A 359 0.23 -17.67 7.63
CA SER A 359 0.51 -16.33 7.10
C SER A 359 1.97 -16.27 6.64
N ILE A 360 2.18 -15.63 5.47
CA ILE A 360 3.49 -15.44 4.83
C ILE A 360 3.76 -13.94 4.75
N ALA A 361 4.98 -13.52 5.06
CA ALA A 361 5.45 -12.14 4.91
C ALA A 361 6.72 -12.11 4.05
N THR A 362 6.77 -11.16 3.12
CA THR A 362 7.95 -10.86 2.32
C THR A 362 8.32 -9.39 2.47
N TYR A 363 9.61 -9.09 2.44
CA TYR A 363 10.15 -7.74 2.60
C TYR A 363 11.60 -7.71 2.15
N GLY A 364 12.15 -6.52 1.98
CA GLY A 364 13.53 -6.36 1.50
C GLY A 364 14.31 -5.29 2.21
N ARG A 365 15.30 -5.01 1.72
CA ARG A 365 16.55 -4.31 1.48
C ARG A 365 17.49 -4.44 2.69
N PRO A 366 18.73 -4.92 2.54
CA PRO A 366 19.46 -5.14 1.27
C PRO A 366 19.27 -6.52 0.62
N TYR A 367 18.49 -7.41 1.23
CA TYR A 367 18.16 -8.76 0.72
C TYR A 367 16.66 -8.93 0.67
N MET A 368 16.18 -9.89 -0.11
CA MET A 368 14.80 -10.34 0.00
C MET A 368 14.68 -11.31 1.19
N ARG A 369 13.65 -11.14 1.98
CA ARG A 369 13.34 -11.99 3.12
C ARG A 369 11.95 -12.54 3.04
N ILE A 370 11.80 -13.79 3.51
CA ILE A 370 10.53 -14.49 3.63
C ILE A 370 10.43 -15.03 5.04
N ARG A 371 9.29 -14.85 5.66
CA ARG A 371 8.93 -15.47 6.95
C ARG A 371 7.53 -16.05 6.86
N ALA A 372 7.25 -17.06 7.65
CA ALA A 372 5.92 -17.61 7.78
C ALA A 372 5.56 -17.88 9.23
N THR A 373 4.27 -17.92 9.50
CA THR A 373 3.75 -18.29 10.82
C THR A 373 2.44 -19.05 10.68
N ALA A 374 2.28 -20.08 11.53
CA ALA A 374 1.02 -20.72 11.81
C ALA A 374 0.40 -20.25 13.13
N ALA A 375 1.02 -19.28 13.82
CA ALA A 375 0.44 -18.69 15.02
C ALA A 375 -0.76 -17.80 14.63
N PRO A 376 -1.98 -18.11 15.11
CA PRO A 376 -3.19 -17.44 14.66
C PRO A 376 -3.17 -15.91 14.81
N SER A 377 -2.42 -15.39 15.79
CA SER A 377 -2.30 -13.94 16.01
C SER A 377 -1.01 -13.31 15.44
N GLY A 378 -0.18 -14.07 14.73
CA GLY A 378 1.10 -13.58 14.20
C GLY A 378 2.14 -13.18 15.27
N LYS A 379 2.01 -13.65 16.51
CA LYS A 379 2.96 -13.28 17.59
C LYS A 379 4.33 -13.93 17.46
N THR A 380 4.39 -15.08 16.83
CA THR A 380 5.63 -15.84 16.63
C THR A 380 5.77 -16.21 15.17
N TRP A 381 6.95 -15.99 14.61
CA TRP A 381 7.26 -16.25 13.22
C TRP A 381 8.47 -17.18 13.13
N GLN A 382 8.49 -18.03 12.11
CA GLN A 382 9.69 -18.80 11.78
C GLN A 382 10.87 -17.86 11.54
N PRO A 383 12.13 -18.32 11.71
CA PRO A 383 13.30 -17.55 11.32
C PRO A 383 13.20 -17.05 9.88
N ALA A 384 13.67 -15.83 9.63
CA ALA A 384 13.66 -15.27 8.29
C ALA A 384 14.57 -16.08 7.35
N GLN A 385 14.03 -16.52 6.24
CA GLN A 385 14.81 -17.07 5.13
C GLN A 385 15.29 -15.91 4.26
N THR A 386 16.58 -15.88 3.98
CA THR A 386 17.16 -14.92 3.03
C THR A 386 17.09 -15.53 1.64
N PHE A 387 16.56 -14.77 0.70
CA PHE A 387 16.52 -15.13 -0.70
C PHE A 387 17.50 -14.25 -1.47
N ASP A 388 18.50 -14.87 -2.05
CA ASP A 388 19.51 -14.18 -2.84
C ASP A 388 19.00 -13.99 -4.28
N LEU A 389 19.00 -12.73 -4.72
CA LEU A 389 18.77 -12.43 -6.12
C LEU A 389 19.98 -12.89 -6.95
N ALA A 390 19.78 -13.12 -8.23
CA ALA A 390 20.75 -13.74 -9.13
C ALA A 390 22.16 -13.11 -9.10
N SER A 391 22.29 -11.85 -8.68
CA SER A 391 23.59 -11.16 -8.64
C SER A 391 24.30 -11.16 -7.30
N GLY A 392 23.61 -11.44 -6.19
CA GLY A 392 24.19 -11.37 -4.85
C GLY A 392 24.71 -9.99 -4.42
N GLU A 393 24.47 -8.94 -5.22
CA GLU A 393 25.00 -7.60 -5.00
C GLU A 393 23.95 -6.65 -4.43
N ASN A 394 24.36 -5.74 -3.56
CA ASN A 394 23.56 -4.58 -3.18
C ASN A 394 23.20 -3.77 -4.43
N ASN A 395 21.95 -3.32 -4.54
CA ASN A 395 21.38 -2.63 -5.70
C ASN A 395 20.99 -3.53 -6.90
N SER A 396 20.81 -4.83 -6.69
CA SER A 396 20.25 -5.73 -7.70
C SER A 396 18.73 -5.68 -7.80
N SER A 397 18.06 -4.89 -6.97
CA SER A 397 16.59 -4.72 -6.94
C SER A 397 16.22 -3.41 -6.22
N CYS A 398 14.98 -2.94 -6.40
CA CYS A 398 14.35 -2.03 -5.46
C CYS A 398 13.94 -2.73 -4.16
N TYR A 399 13.89 -4.07 -4.17
CA TYR A 399 13.48 -4.95 -3.07
C TYR A 399 12.02 -4.78 -2.64
N TYR A 400 11.21 -4.14 -3.46
CA TYR A 400 9.76 -4.11 -3.32
C TYR A 400 9.19 -5.42 -3.84
N THR A 401 8.16 -5.89 -3.17
CA THR A 401 7.58 -7.21 -3.37
C THR A 401 6.09 -7.16 -3.16
N ASP A 402 5.36 -8.16 -3.68
CA ASP A 402 3.96 -8.37 -3.37
C ASP A 402 3.62 -9.86 -3.30
N LEU A 403 2.52 -10.18 -2.63
CA LEU A 403 2.02 -11.53 -2.41
C LEU A 403 0.53 -11.61 -2.79
N LEU A 404 0.17 -12.71 -3.44
CA LEU A 404 -1.22 -13.02 -3.76
C LEU A 404 -1.51 -14.49 -3.40
N ALA A 405 -2.54 -14.76 -2.60
CA ALA A 405 -2.98 -16.13 -2.35
C ALA A 405 -3.49 -16.74 -3.65
N LEU A 406 -3.02 -17.94 -4.01
CA LEU A 406 -3.52 -18.71 -5.16
C LEU A 406 -4.57 -19.72 -4.75
N ASP A 407 -4.33 -20.39 -3.63
CA ASP A 407 -5.21 -21.39 -3.01
C ASP A 407 -4.85 -21.56 -1.53
N ASP A 408 -5.37 -22.60 -0.91
CA ASP A 408 -5.22 -22.87 0.52
C ASP A 408 -3.76 -22.95 1.00
N THR A 409 -2.83 -23.34 0.12
CA THR A 409 -1.42 -23.64 0.46
C THR A 409 -0.40 -22.93 -0.42
N HIS A 410 -0.85 -22.21 -1.44
CA HIS A 410 0.05 -21.56 -2.39
C HIS A 410 -0.14 -20.04 -2.41
N ALA A 411 0.96 -19.30 -2.44
CA ALA A 411 1.00 -17.87 -2.72
C ALA A 411 1.85 -17.58 -3.94
N LEU A 412 1.44 -16.65 -4.78
CA LEU A 412 2.27 -16.08 -5.81
C LEU A 412 3.03 -14.90 -5.21
N TRP A 413 4.35 -14.91 -5.38
CA TRP A 413 5.26 -13.87 -4.96
C TRP A 413 5.82 -13.14 -6.17
N ILE A 414 5.78 -11.81 -6.20
CA ILE A 414 6.37 -10.99 -7.26
C ILE A 414 7.45 -10.07 -6.69
N TYR A 415 8.50 -9.85 -7.46
CA TYR A 415 9.60 -8.94 -7.12
C TYR A 415 10.33 -8.47 -8.38
N SER A 416 11.16 -7.43 -8.25
CA SER A 416 12.09 -7.01 -9.31
C SER A 416 13.48 -7.60 -9.09
N ASP A 417 14.14 -8.00 -10.20
CA ASP A 417 15.56 -8.34 -10.24
C ASP A 417 16.22 -7.56 -11.39
N PHE A 418 17.19 -6.69 -11.05
CA PHE A 418 17.83 -5.81 -12.03
C PHE A 418 18.94 -6.47 -12.82
N LYS A 419 19.28 -7.71 -12.49
CA LYS A 419 20.38 -8.45 -13.08
C LYS A 419 19.99 -9.88 -13.48
N TYR A 420 18.70 -10.15 -13.61
CA TYR A 420 18.24 -11.44 -14.09
C TYR A 420 18.65 -11.63 -15.56
N PRO A 421 19.26 -12.77 -15.94
CA PRO A 421 19.74 -12.98 -17.30
C PRO A 421 18.56 -13.07 -18.29
N ASN A 422 18.72 -12.43 -19.45
CA ASN A 422 17.84 -12.64 -20.60
C ASN A 422 18.20 -13.94 -21.35
N ALA A 423 17.55 -14.22 -22.47
CA ALA A 423 17.78 -15.44 -23.27
C ALA A 423 19.23 -15.56 -23.77
N ASP A 424 19.95 -14.46 -23.92
CA ASP A 424 21.36 -14.42 -24.34
C ASP A 424 22.32 -14.46 -23.13
N GLY A 425 21.81 -14.62 -21.91
CA GLY A 425 22.61 -14.62 -20.70
C GLY A 425 23.05 -13.23 -20.23
N VAL A 426 22.54 -12.16 -20.84
CA VAL A 426 22.88 -10.77 -20.47
C VAL A 426 22.00 -10.31 -19.32
N PRO A 427 22.58 -9.77 -18.24
CA PRO A 427 21.79 -9.22 -17.12
C PRO A 427 20.93 -8.03 -17.54
N VAL A 428 19.63 -8.10 -17.23
CA VAL A 428 18.66 -7.04 -17.51
C VAL A 428 17.68 -6.88 -16.34
N LYS A 429 17.07 -5.71 -16.24
CA LYS A 429 15.98 -5.50 -15.28
C LYS A 429 14.79 -6.40 -15.63
N SER A 430 14.26 -7.08 -14.65
CA SER A 430 13.20 -8.05 -14.83
C SER A 430 12.18 -7.97 -13.72
N ILE A 431 10.94 -8.26 -14.03
CA ILE A 431 9.87 -8.55 -13.07
C ILE A 431 9.68 -10.07 -13.07
N ILE A 432 9.78 -10.65 -11.91
CA ILE A 432 9.83 -12.10 -11.68
C ILE A 432 8.71 -12.50 -10.73
N THR A 433 8.09 -13.64 -11.01
CA THR A 433 7.18 -14.30 -10.05
C THR A 433 7.72 -15.68 -9.65
N ARG A 434 7.35 -16.13 -8.44
CA ARG A 434 7.57 -17.47 -7.93
C ARG A 434 6.34 -17.92 -7.14
N VAL A 435 6.08 -19.22 -7.16
CA VAL A 435 5.08 -19.80 -6.25
C VAL A 435 5.77 -20.16 -4.95
N ILE A 436 5.19 -19.75 -3.84
CA ILE A 436 5.55 -20.19 -2.49
C ILE A 436 4.52 -21.24 -2.08
N THR A 437 4.99 -22.43 -1.72
CA THR A 437 4.14 -23.54 -1.27
C THR A 437 4.34 -23.77 0.22
N VAL A 438 3.25 -23.88 0.96
CA VAL A 438 3.26 -24.35 2.35
C VAL A 438 3.19 -25.88 2.33
N VAL A 439 4.23 -26.54 2.84
CA VAL A 439 4.32 -28.00 2.95
C VAL A 439 4.23 -28.37 4.43
N PHE A 440 3.26 -29.19 4.78
CA PHE A 440 3.10 -29.69 6.14
C PHE A 440 3.96 -30.92 6.34
N ASP A 441 4.75 -30.91 7.43
CA ASP A 441 5.57 -32.04 7.81
C ASP A 441 4.68 -33.15 8.41
N GLU A 442 4.94 -34.42 8.05
CA GLU A 442 4.17 -35.57 8.55
C GLU A 442 4.31 -35.80 10.07
#